data_e00d2465ebf76ba38c8e6dfa414a68f1
#
_entry.id   e00d2465ebf76ba38c8e6dfa414a68f1
#
_cell.length_a   1.000
_cell.length_b   1.000
_cell.length_c   1.000
_cell.angle_alpha   90.00
_cell.angle_beta   90.00
_cell.angle_gamma   90.00
#
_symmetry.space_group_name_H-M   'P 1'
#
loop_
_entity.id
_entity.type
_entity.pdbx_description
1 polymer ?
#
loop_
_entity_poly.entity_id
_entity_poly.type
_entity_poly.pdbx_seq_one_letter_code
_entity_poly.pdbx_strand_id
1 'polypeptide(L)'
;MKILINALSAKLGGGQTYLVNFLHNIPADFPHEIIFLCGTFNEAKFRPEFGPAVRMLRKGAWSKNSLLRTLWEKLLLPRYLKKNHVDVYFQPAAGVPIRVPAGCRSVTMLRNMLPFEDRERQRFPLFSSVRIKMALQKRQIIKSLKRYDRVIFISSYSRDFIAKFIPNIHERSTVIPHGLNAQFLERDGKFDVGNFGLRPGEFYLYVSILDYYKAQLELVREWKCLSDRGFPYPLVLAGFLNRKDYVKKIRDEIKRLGLEKQIILTGAIPNGDLPGFYAQARALVFASSCECCPNILLEKMSSGKPLFCSDIPPMPEFGEDAPFYFSPYEPGDLSRKILDAESDPAEMLRHGERARELALTHTWKDSVKNALTYITEN
;
A
#
# COMPACT_ATOMS: atom_id res chain seq x y z
N MET A 1 13.50 3.08 27.51
CA MET A 1 13.74 1.83 26.76
C MET A 1 14.62 2.08 25.55
N LYS A 2 15.28 1.04 25.06
CA LYS A 2 16.07 1.06 23.85
C LYS A 2 15.37 0.21 22.78
N ILE A 3 14.96 0.82 21.68
CA ILE A 3 14.14 0.21 20.63
C ILE A 3 15.00 0.05 19.37
N LEU A 4 15.12 -1.15 18.82
CA LEU A 4 15.76 -1.35 17.53
C LEU A 4 14.72 -1.56 16.44
N ILE A 5 14.70 -0.66 15.45
CA ILE A 5 13.83 -0.74 14.26
C ILE A 5 14.63 -1.29 13.08
N ASN A 6 14.22 -2.44 12.56
CA ASN A 6 14.91 -3.09 11.44
C ASN A 6 14.34 -2.66 10.08
N ALA A 7 15.04 -1.77 9.38
CA ALA A 7 14.71 -1.27 8.04
C ALA A 7 15.48 -1.97 6.90
N LEU A 8 16.28 -3.01 7.18
CA LEU A 8 17.10 -3.68 6.16
C LEU A 8 16.31 -4.31 5.01
N SER A 9 15.03 -4.63 5.22
CA SER A 9 14.17 -5.18 4.17
C SER A 9 13.52 -4.12 3.28
N ALA A 10 13.53 -2.85 3.66
CA ALA A 10 12.86 -1.75 2.99
C ALA A 10 13.66 -1.27 1.76
N LYS A 11 13.47 -1.93 0.62
CA LYS A 11 14.20 -1.60 -0.62
C LYS A 11 13.49 -0.54 -1.46
N LEU A 12 12.17 -0.66 -1.65
CA LEU A 12 11.34 0.21 -2.49
C LEU A 12 9.87 0.17 -2.01
N GLY A 13 9.08 1.16 -2.47
CA GLY A 13 7.62 1.19 -2.31
C GLY A 13 7.14 1.39 -0.88
N GLY A 14 5.95 0.91 -0.56
CA GLY A 14 5.23 1.16 0.70
C GLY A 14 6.03 0.87 1.98
N GLY A 15 7.07 0.01 1.90
CA GLY A 15 7.99 -0.23 3.01
C GLY A 15 8.86 0.98 3.37
N GLN A 16 9.36 1.67 2.37
CA GLN A 16 10.13 2.91 2.58
C GLN A 16 9.21 4.05 3.01
N THR A 17 8.06 4.19 2.33
CA THR A 17 7.07 5.22 2.67
C THR A 17 6.63 5.12 4.13
N TYR A 18 6.31 3.91 4.62
CA TYR A 18 5.99 3.71 6.03
C TYR A 18 7.10 4.19 6.95
N LEU A 19 8.33 3.78 6.71
CA LEU A 19 9.46 4.11 7.59
C LEU A 19 9.84 5.59 7.56
N VAL A 20 9.75 6.25 6.40
CA VAL A 20 9.94 7.70 6.27
C VAL A 20 8.90 8.43 7.12
N ASN A 21 7.62 8.13 6.94
CA ASN A 21 6.55 8.74 7.71
C ASN A 21 6.62 8.38 9.20
N PHE A 22 7.03 7.15 9.53
CA PHE A 22 7.25 6.75 10.92
C PHE A 22 8.31 7.62 11.59
N LEU A 23 9.48 7.77 10.97
CA LEU A 23 10.58 8.59 11.49
C LEU A 23 10.19 10.06 11.61
N HIS A 24 9.54 10.62 10.58
CA HIS A 24 9.11 12.01 10.52
C HIS A 24 8.12 12.37 11.64
N ASN A 25 7.29 11.42 12.06
CA ASN A 25 6.23 11.64 13.06
C ASN A 25 6.59 11.11 14.46
N ILE A 26 7.85 10.75 14.73
CA ILE A 26 8.30 10.48 16.09
C ILE A 26 8.21 11.79 16.89
N PRO A 27 7.50 11.81 18.04
CA PRO A 27 7.45 13.01 18.87
C PRO A 27 8.84 13.49 19.28
N ALA A 28 9.07 14.79 19.30
CA ALA A 28 10.37 15.37 19.65
C ALA A 28 10.77 15.06 21.12
N ASP A 29 9.78 14.91 21.98
CA ASP A 29 9.88 14.56 23.41
C ASP A 29 9.79 13.06 23.67
N PHE A 30 9.92 12.22 22.64
CA PHE A 30 9.83 10.76 22.80
C PHE A 30 10.91 10.25 23.77
N PRO A 31 10.54 9.64 24.89
CA PRO A 31 11.45 9.42 26.03
C PRO A 31 12.37 8.19 25.86
N HIS A 32 12.39 7.56 24.67
CA HIS A 32 13.11 6.31 24.44
C HIS A 32 14.14 6.44 23.32
N GLU A 33 15.27 5.74 23.43
CA GLU A 33 16.31 5.67 22.40
C GLU A 33 15.85 4.74 21.25
N ILE A 34 15.93 5.23 20.02
CA ILE A 34 15.67 4.45 18.82
C ILE A 34 16.99 4.16 18.09
N ILE A 35 17.30 2.88 17.90
CA ILE A 35 18.36 2.42 17.01
C ILE A 35 17.73 2.05 15.68
N PHE A 36 18.01 2.83 14.64
CA PHE A 36 17.48 2.58 13.29
C PHE A 36 18.48 1.80 12.45
N LEU A 37 18.17 0.52 12.20
CA LEU A 37 19.02 -0.41 11.46
C LEU A 37 18.73 -0.34 9.95
N CYS A 38 19.63 0.26 9.18
CA CYS A 38 19.53 0.39 7.72
C CYS A 38 20.78 -0.11 6.99
N GLY A 39 20.67 -0.26 5.67
CA GLY A 39 21.79 -0.56 4.79
C GLY A 39 22.28 0.69 4.06
N THR A 40 23.50 0.66 3.54
CA THR A 40 24.03 1.74 2.69
C THR A 40 23.18 2.04 1.46
N PHE A 41 22.39 1.05 1.02
CA PHE A 41 21.54 1.16 -0.18
C PHE A 41 20.23 1.95 0.06
N ASN A 42 19.79 2.14 1.32
CA ASN A 42 18.55 2.84 1.66
C ASN A 42 18.75 3.94 2.72
N GLU A 43 19.96 4.14 3.22
CA GLU A 43 20.30 5.14 4.23
C GLU A 43 19.88 6.57 3.81
N ALA A 44 20.27 6.97 2.59
CA ALA A 44 20.01 8.32 2.09
C ALA A 44 18.51 8.70 2.08
N LYS A 45 17.62 7.69 2.00
CA LYS A 45 16.17 7.91 2.02
C LYS A 45 15.64 8.23 3.42
N PHE A 46 16.30 7.70 4.47
CA PHE A 46 15.82 7.81 5.85
C PHE A 46 16.53 8.90 6.67
N ARG A 47 17.78 9.19 6.32
CA ARG A 47 18.62 10.11 7.09
C ARG A 47 18.03 11.51 7.30
N PRO A 48 17.35 12.12 6.34
CA PRO A 48 16.72 13.43 6.52
C PRO A 48 15.65 13.46 7.62
N GLU A 49 15.07 12.31 7.96
CA GLU A 49 13.96 12.17 8.91
C GLU A 49 14.43 11.87 10.35
N PHE A 50 15.74 11.86 10.61
CA PHE A 50 16.25 11.51 11.95
C PHE A 50 16.14 12.68 12.91
N GLY A 51 15.27 12.51 13.90
CA GLY A 51 15.21 13.37 15.08
C GLY A 51 16.24 12.97 16.15
N PRO A 52 16.32 13.74 17.26
CA PRO A 52 17.30 13.54 18.32
C PRO A 52 17.25 12.18 19.02
N ALA A 53 16.08 11.55 19.06
CA ALA A 53 15.88 10.23 19.66
C ALA A 53 16.43 9.08 18.80
N VAL A 54 16.83 9.33 17.53
CA VAL A 54 17.15 8.30 16.55
C VAL A 54 18.66 8.23 16.30
N ARG A 55 19.23 7.06 16.61
CA ARG A 55 20.63 6.72 16.29
C ARG A 55 20.67 5.70 15.16
N MET A 56 21.46 5.98 14.13
CA MET A 56 21.62 5.09 12.99
C MET A 56 22.59 3.93 13.28
N LEU A 57 22.17 2.72 12.91
CA LEU A 57 23.03 1.55 12.79
C LEU A 57 23.11 1.11 11.32
N ARG A 58 24.21 1.45 10.66
CA ARG A 58 24.41 1.17 9.23
C ARG A 58 25.06 -0.19 8.99
N LYS A 59 24.58 -0.91 7.98
CA LYS A 59 25.19 -2.12 7.43
C LYS A 59 25.67 -1.89 6.00
N GLY A 60 26.76 -2.54 5.64
CA GLY A 60 27.37 -2.43 4.31
C GLY A 60 26.49 -2.91 3.16
N ALA A 61 26.98 -2.76 1.94
CA ALA A 61 26.28 -3.09 0.70
C ALA A 61 25.80 -4.55 0.60
N TRP A 62 26.47 -5.48 1.29
CA TRP A 62 26.07 -6.89 1.38
C TRP A 62 24.64 -7.07 1.91
N SER A 63 24.14 -6.14 2.74
CA SER A 63 22.78 -6.18 3.30
C SER A 63 21.68 -6.03 2.24
N LYS A 64 22.02 -5.58 1.03
CA LYS A 64 21.11 -5.58 -0.14
C LYS A 64 20.81 -6.99 -0.62
N ASN A 65 21.76 -7.93 -0.46
CA ASN A 65 21.55 -9.35 -0.78
C ASN A 65 20.65 -9.99 0.29
N SER A 66 19.53 -10.56 -0.14
CA SER A 66 18.53 -11.13 0.78
C SER A 66 19.03 -12.34 1.56
N LEU A 67 19.91 -13.17 0.98
CA LEU A 67 20.44 -14.35 1.66
C LEU A 67 21.44 -13.96 2.74
N LEU A 68 22.42 -13.11 2.41
CA LEU A 68 23.42 -12.61 3.36
C LEU A 68 22.77 -11.84 4.50
N ARG A 69 21.79 -11.00 4.18
CA ARG A 69 20.99 -10.29 5.17
C ARG A 69 20.26 -11.26 6.12
N THR A 70 19.56 -12.25 5.58
CA THR A 70 18.84 -13.25 6.38
C THR A 70 19.79 -14.02 7.30
N LEU A 71 20.96 -14.39 6.79
CA LEU A 71 21.98 -15.09 7.59
C LEU A 71 22.47 -14.21 8.73
N TRP A 72 22.79 -12.95 8.44
CA TRP A 72 23.21 -11.98 9.45
C TRP A 72 22.11 -11.72 10.49
N GLU A 73 20.86 -11.51 10.06
CA GLU A 73 19.72 -11.31 10.96
C GLU A 73 19.49 -12.50 11.89
N LYS A 74 19.70 -13.73 11.43
CA LYS A 74 19.53 -14.94 12.26
C LYS A 74 20.68 -15.20 13.23
N LEU A 75 21.92 -14.93 12.84
CA LEU A 75 23.10 -15.35 13.58
C LEU A 75 23.72 -14.23 14.43
N LEU A 76 23.79 -13.03 13.88
CA LEU A 76 24.53 -11.91 14.50
C LEU A 76 23.63 -10.87 15.14
N LEU A 77 22.44 -10.63 14.60
CA LEU A 77 21.52 -9.65 15.17
C LEU A 77 21.09 -10.00 16.60
N PRO A 78 20.78 -11.28 16.96
CA PRO A 78 20.45 -11.63 18.35
C PRO A 78 21.58 -11.31 19.33
N ARG A 79 22.84 -11.55 18.92
CA ARG A 79 24.02 -11.20 19.74
C ARG A 79 24.14 -9.68 19.92
N TYR A 80 23.87 -8.92 18.84
CA TYR A 80 23.86 -7.45 18.90
C TYR A 80 22.78 -6.93 19.87
N LEU A 81 21.55 -7.46 19.78
CA LEU A 81 20.45 -7.10 20.67
C LEU A 81 20.83 -7.31 22.14
N LYS A 82 21.39 -8.49 22.45
CA LYS A 82 21.84 -8.84 23.82
C LYS A 82 22.97 -7.91 24.31
N LYS A 83 24.01 -7.72 23.51
CA LYS A 83 25.19 -6.90 23.87
C LYS A 83 24.83 -5.44 24.13
N ASN A 84 23.83 -4.90 23.41
CA ASN A 84 23.44 -3.49 23.50
C ASN A 84 22.23 -3.27 24.42
N HIS A 85 21.78 -4.31 25.14
CA HIS A 85 20.64 -4.23 26.05
C HIS A 85 19.41 -3.60 25.37
N VAL A 86 19.01 -4.16 24.20
CA VAL A 86 17.85 -3.69 23.46
C VAL A 86 16.59 -4.27 24.11
N ASP A 87 15.68 -3.40 24.53
CA ASP A 87 14.44 -3.77 25.21
C ASP A 87 13.37 -4.24 24.21
N VAL A 88 13.32 -3.60 23.03
CA VAL A 88 12.33 -3.91 21.99
C VAL A 88 12.98 -4.03 20.61
N TYR A 89 12.71 -5.11 19.94
CA TYR A 89 13.05 -5.33 18.53
C TYR A 89 11.80 -5.19 17.67
N PHE A 90 11.74 -4.16 16.87
CA PHE A 90 10.64 -3.91 15.93
C PHE A 90 11.06 -4.18 14.48
N GLN A 91 10.36 -5.12 13.84
CA GLN A 91 10.49 -5.42 12.41
C GLN A 91 9.20 -5.01 11.68
N PRO A 92 9.14 -3.84 11.03
CA PRO A 92 7.93 -3.31 10.36
C PRO A 92 7.62 -4.02 9.03
N ALA A 93 7.86 -5.31 8.98
CA ALA A 93 7.47 -6.24 7.92
C ALA A 93 7.54 -7.65 8.47
N ALA A 94 6.56 -8.50 8.20
CA ALA A 94 6.56 -9.92 8.59
C ALA A 94 7.61 -10.70 7.77
N GLY A 95 8.87 -10.36 8.01
CA GLY A 95 10.04 -10.92 7.34
C GLY A 95 10.51 -12.24 7.93
N VAL A 96 11.83 -12.47 7.92
CA VAL A 96 12.43 -13.66 8.51
C VAL A 96 12.33 -13.59 10.03
N PRO A 97 11.72 -14.58 10.70
CA PRO A 97 11.66 -14.59 12.15
C PRO A 97 13.07 -14.83 12.75
N ILE A 98 13.43 -13.99 13.71
CA ILE A 98 14.67 -14.13 14.48
C ILE A 98 14.37 -14.59 15.92
N ARG A 99 15.39 -15.11 16.60
CA ARG A 99 15.33 -15.30 18.06
C ARG A 99 15.80 -14.01 18.72
N VAL A 100 14.93 -13.37 19.49
CA VAL A 100 15.33 -12.28 20.36
C VAL A 100 15.86 -12.83 21.69
N PRO A 101 16.81 -12.15 22.35
CA PRO A 101 17.26 -12.55 23.68
C PRO A 101 16.15 -12.41 24.72
N ALA A 102 16.28 -13.15 25.84
CA ALA A 102 15.39 -12.98 26.98
C ALA A 102 15.43 -11.53 27.48
N GLY A 103 14.25 -11.00 27.82
CA GLY A 103 14.07 -9.59 28.21
C GLY A 103 13.93 -8.61 27.01
N CYS A 104 14.14 -9.05 25.79
CA CYS A 104 13.87 -8.24 24.61
C CYS A 104 12.54 -8.64 23.99
N ARG A 105 11.57 -7.72 23.92
CA ARG A 105 10.28 -7.94 23.28
C ARG A 105 10.39 -7.84 21.77
N SER A 106 9.74 -8.71 21.05
CA SER A 106 9.71 -8.72 19.59
C SER A 106 8.35 -8.25 19.04
N VAL A 107 8.39 -7.27 18.15
CA VAL A 107 7.20 -6.73 17.48
C VAL A 107 7.37 -6.82 15.97
N THR A 108 6.33 -7.22 15.25
CA THR A 108 6.32 -7.22 13.79
C THR A 108 5.02 -6.62 13.23
N MET A 109 5.01 -6.35 11.92
CA MET A 109 3.86 -5.79 11.22
C MET A 109 3.56 -6.58 9.96
N LEU A 110 2.28 -6.86 9.69
CA LEU A 110 1.85 -7.43 8.41
C LEU A 110 1.43 -6.30 7.45
N ARG A 111 2.06 -6.27 6.27
CA ARG A 111 1.79 -5.25 5.23
C ARG A 111 1.62 -5.83 3.83
N ASN A 112 1.53 -7.13 3.69
CA ASN A 112 1.40 -7.78 2.37
C ASN A 112 0.46 -8.97 2.45
N MET A 113 -0.71 -8.84 1.85
CA MET A 113 -1.73 -9.89 1.76
C MET A 113 -1.63 -10.72 0.48
N LEU A 114 -0.90 -10.25 -0.55
CA LEU A 114 -0.85 -10.92 -1.85
C LEU A 114 -0.48 -12.42 -1.78
N PRO A 115 0.44 -12.90 -0.90
CA PRO A 115 0.71 -14.34 -0.77
C PRO A 115 -0.47 -15.17 -0.24
N PHE A 116 -1.49 -14.52 0.33
CA PHE A 116 -2.68 -15.18 0.89
C PHE A 116 -3.86 -15.21 -0.07
N GLU A 117 -3.82 -14.40 -1.13
CA GLU A 117 -4.88 -14.32 -2.13
C GLU A 117 -4.77 -15.47 -3.13
N ASP A 118 -5.57 -16.50 -2.90
CA ASP A 118 -5.54 -17.72 -3.74
C ASP A 118 -5.94 -17.44 -5.18
N ARG A 119 -6.91 -16.52 -5.41
CA ARG A 119 -7.35 -16.11 -6.75
C ARG A 119 -6.20 -15.47 -7.54
N GLU A 120 -5.45 -14.56 -6.92
CA GLU A 120 -4.30 -13.92 -7.56
C GLU A 120 -3.16 -14.92 -7.81
N ARG A 121 -2.97 -15.88 -6.89
CA ARG A 121 -2.00 -16.95 -7.05
C ARG A 121 -2.35 -17.88 -8.21
N GLN A 122 -3.63 -18.16 -8.44
CA GLN A 122 -4.12 -19.03 -9.52
C GLN A 122 -3.95 -18.41 -10.91
N ARG A 123 -3.75 -17.11 -11.04
CA ARG A 123 -3.41 -16.44 -12.31
C ARG A 123 -2.07 -16.94 -12.92
N PHE A 124 -1.24 -17.58 -12.11
CA PHE A 124 0.06 -18.10 -12.53
C PHE A 124 0.05 -19.64 -12.61
N PRO A 125 0.77 -20.24 -13.59
CA PRO A 125 0.90 -21.69 -13.69
C PRO A 125 1.39 -22.34 -12.39
N LEU A 126 0.98 -23.58 -12.13
CA LEU A 126 1.25 -24.32 -10.89
C LEU A 126 2.73 -24.29 -10.48
N PHE A 127 3.63 -24.52 -11.43
CA PHE A 127 5.08 -24.61 -11.21
C PHE A 127 5.82 -23.32 -11.56
N SER A 128 5.13 -22.20 -11.75
CA SER A 128 5.80 -20.92 -12.01
C SER A 128 6.58 -20.45 -10.79
N SER A 129 7.73 -19.83 -11.04
CA SER A 129 8.58 -19.26 -9.98
C SER A 129 7.81 -18.25 -9.11
N VAL A 130 6.85 -17.52 -9.69
CA VAL A 130 5.98 -16.56 -8.99
C VAL A 130 5.09 -17.28 -7.99
N ARG A 131 4.40 -18.35 -8.42
CA ARG A 131 3.48 -19.11 -7.56
C ARG A 131 4.20 -19.82 -6.43
N ILE A 132 5.36 -20.40 -6.71
CA ILE A 132 6.24 -21.01 -5.69
C ILE A 132 6.71 -19.96 -4.69
N LYS A 133 7.16 -18.80 -5.16
CA LYS A 133 7.60 -17.69 -4.32
C LYS A 133 6.48 -17.21 -3.40
N MET A 134 5.25 -17.04 -3.91
CA MET A 134 4.09 -16.65 -3.10
C MET A 134 3.80 -17.68 -2.00
N ALA A 135 3.85 -18.99 -2.32
CA ALA A 135 3.64 -20.05 -1.33
C ALA A 135 4.72 -20.05 -0.23
N LEU A 136 5.98 -19.85 -0.60
CA LEU A 136 7.08 -19.73 0.36
C LEU A 136 6.93 -18.47 1.23
N GLN A 137 6.53 -17.35 0.64
CA GLN A 137 6.27 -16.11 1.37
C GLN A 137 5.12 -16.27 2.37
N LYS A 138 3.99 -16.91 1.96
CA LYS A 138 2.87 -17.23 2.87
C LYS A 138 3.35 -18.01 4.09
N ARG A 139 4.12 -19.10 3.88
CA ARG A 139 4.69 -19.91 4.96
C ARG A 139 5.60 -19.10 5.87
N GLN A 140 6.46 -18.27 5.28
CA GLN A 140 7.40 -17.43 6.02
C GLN A 140 6.68 -16.39 6.87
N ILE A 141 5.65 -15.72 6.32
CA ILE A 141 4.83 -14.73 7.03
C ILE A 141 4.14 -15.40 8.22
N ILE A 142 3.45 -16.53 8.01
CA ILE A 142 2.78 -17.27 9.11
C ILE A 142 3.78 -17.64 10.19
N LYS A 143 4.95 -18.17 9.82
CA LYS A 143 6.01 -18.53 10.78
C LYS A 143 6.53 -17.31 11.54
N SER A 144 6.65 -16.16 10.87
CA SER A 144 7.03 -14.90 11.50
C SER A 144 5.99 -14.45 12.50
N LEU A 145 4.73 -14.34 12.08
CA LEU A 145 3.63 -13.91 12.94
C LEU A 145 3.43 -14.82 14.16
N LYS A 146 3.64 -16.15 14.04
CA LYS A 146 3.59 -17.09 15.17
C LYS A 146 4.70 -16.87 16.20
N ARG A 147 5.83 -16.32 15.76
CA ARG A 147 7.03 -16.26 16.61
C ARG A 147 7.15 -14.97 17.40
N TYR A 148 6.68 -13.85 16.85
CA TYR A 148 6.81 -12.54 17.47
C TYR A 148 5.82 -12.40 18.64
N ASP A 149 6.23 -11.70 19.71
CA ASP A 149 5.42 -11.49 20.89
C ASP A 149 4.20 -10.62 20.58
N ARG A 150 4.38 -9.60 19.74
CA ARG A 150 3.32 -8.67 19.35
C ARG A 150 3.28 -8.46 17.83
N VAL A 151 2.07 -8.25 17.32
CA VAL A 151 1.82 -8.06 15.89
C VAL A 151 0.98 -6.81 15.65
N ILE A 152 1.42 -5.96 14.73
CA ILE A 152 0.63 -4.84 14.21
C ILE A 152 0.05 -5.25 12.88
N PHE A 153 -1.26 -5.16 12.75
CA PHE A 153 -1.97 -5.24 11.48
C PHE A 153 -2.33 -3.83 11.01
N ILE A 154 -2.44 -3.63 9.71
CA ILE A 154 -2.77 -2.32 9.12
C ILE A 154 -4.19 -2.25 8.58
N SER A 155 -4.97 -3.30 8.81
CA SER A 155 -6.44 -3.37 8.60
C SER A 155 -7.02 -4.48 9.48
N SER A 156 -8.27 -4.33 9.89
CA SER A 156 -9.05 -5.35 10.60
C SER A 156 -9.21 -6.59 9.74
N TYR A 157 -9.49 -6.40 8.45
CA TYR A 157 -9.53 -7.48 7.47
C TYR A 157 -8.29 -8.38 7.52
N SER A 158 -7.09 -7.79 7.48
CA SER A 158 -5.85 -8.57 7.48
C SER A 158 -5.64 -9.34 8.78
N ARG A 159 -6.02 -8.78 9.94
CA ARG A 159 -5.97 -9.46 11.23
C ARG A 159 -6.93 -10.65 11.27
N ASP A 160 -8.19 -10.43 10.91
CA ASP A 160 -9.25 -11.44 10.96
C ASP A 160 -9.02 -12.55 9.93
N PHE A 161 -8.44 -12.20 8.78
CA PHE A 161 -8.01 -13.20 7.80
C PHE A 161 -6.87 -14.10 8.36
N ILE A 162 -5.88 -13.51 9.03
CA ILE A 162 -4.76 -14.26 9.63
C ILE A 162 -5.20 -15.09 10.82
N ALA A 163 -6.25 -14.71 11.54
CA ALA A 163 -6.83 -15.50 12.63
C ALA A 163 -7.23 -16.92 12.19
N LYS A 164 -7.57 -17.12 10.91
CA LYS A 164 -7.83 -18.45 10.34
C LYS A 164 -6.61 -19.40 10.38
N PHE A 165 -5.39 -18.85 10.49
CA PHE A 165 -4.12 -19.60 10.55
C PHE A 165 -3.48 -19.55 11.92
N ILE A 166 -3.86 -18.57 12.76
CA ILE A 166 -3.31 -18.30 14.09
C ILE A 166 -4.47 -17.85 14.98
N PRO A 167 -5.26 -18.78 15.56
CA PRO A 167 -6.51 -18.46 16.28
C PRO A 167 -6.36 -17.44 17.42
N ASN A 168 -5.25 -17.47 18.15
CA ASN A 168 -4.97 -16.57 19.28
C ASN A 168 -4.28 -15.26 18.88
N ILE A 169 -4.29 -14.88 17.58
CA ILE A 169 -3.58 -13.68 17.13
C ILE A 169 -4.19 -12.39 17.70
N HIS A 170 -5.49 -12.37 17.98
CA HIS A 170 -6.18 -11.22 18.56
C HIS A 170 -5.63 -10.82 19.92
N GLU A 171 -5.23 -11.78 20.75
CA GLU A 171 -4.73 -11.56 22.13
C GLU A 171 -3.43 -10.76 22.18
N ARG A 172 -2.64 -10.78 21.10
CA ARG A 172 -1.31 -10.18 21.01
C ARG A 172 -1.11 -9.31 19.77
N SER A 173 -2.20 -8.78 19.25
CA SER A 173 -2.15 -7.89 18.09
C SER A 173 -3.04 -6.68 18.26
N THR A 174 -2.71 -5.65 17.49
CA THR A 174 -3.51 -4.45 17.33
C THR A 174 -3.65 -4.11 15.85
N VAL A 175 -4.65 -3.28 15.54
CA VAL A 175 -4.84 -2.72 14.19
C VAL A 175 -4.46 -1.25 14.21
N ILE A 176 -3.47 -0.87 13.42
CA ILE A 176 -2.99 0.49 13.29
C ILE A 176 -2.85 0.80 11.79
N PRO A 177 -3.86 1.42 11.18
CA PRO A 177 -3.81 1.82 9.78
C PRO A 177 -2.68 2.81 9.50
N HIS A 178 -2.26 2.89 8.24
CA HIS A 178 -1.38 3.94 7.78
C HIS A 178 -2.11 5.29 7.71
N GLY A 179 -1.35 6.38 7.76
CA GLY A 179 -1.86 7.73 7.54
C GLY A 179 -1.79 8.19 6.09
N LEU A 180 -2.50 9.27 5.80
CA LEU A 180 -2.41 10.00 4.55
C LEU A 180 -1.12 10.83 4.52
N ASN A 181 -0.40 10.83 3.40
CA ASN A 181 0.81 11.63 3.23
C ASN A 181 0.45 13.13 3.14
N ALA A 182 1.28 13.98 3.74
CA ALA A 182 1.03 15.42 3.86
C ALA A 182 0.70 16.11 2.52
N GLN A 183 1.34 15.70 1.43
CA GLN A 183 1.11 16.27 0.09
C GLN A 183 -0.32 16.09 -0.43
N PHE A 184 -1.10 15.15 0.13
CA PHE A 184 -2.50 14.90 -0.24
C PHE A 184 -3.50 15.58 0.69
N LEU A 185 -3.05 16.33 1.70
CA LEU A 185 -3.93 17.10 2.58
C LEU A 185 -4.52 18.32 1.86
N GLU A 186 -3.77 18.89 0.93
CA GLU A 186 -4.18 20.03 0.11
C GLU A 186 -4.75 19.55 -1.23
N ARG A 187 -5.70 20.36 -1.80
CA ARG A 187 -6.33 20.06 -3.10
C ARG A 187 -5.59 20.71 -4.27
N ASP A 188 -4.69 21.63 -3.98
CA ASP A 188 -4.12 22.56 -4.95
C ASP A 188 -2.80 22.05 -5.53
N GLY A 189 -2.87 21.02 -6.36
CA GLY A 189 -1.75 20.59 -7.17
C GLY A 189 -1.84 21.16 -8.58
N LYS A 190 -0.77 21.79 -9.07
CA LYS A 190 -0.65 22.15 -10.50
C LYS A 190 -0.13 20.94 -11.26
N PHE A 191 -0.88 20.46 -12.21
CA PHE A 191 -0.46 19.41 -13.14
C PHE A 191 -1.02 19.70 -14.53
N ASP A 192 -0.17 19.69 -15.55
CA ASP A 192 -0.61 19.94 -16.92
C ASP A 192 -1.08 18.64 -17.58
N VAL A 193 -2.38 18.42 -17.58
CA VAL A 193 -3.01 17.26 -18.26
C VAL A 193 -3.01 17.42 -19.79
N GLY A 194 -2.82 18.63 -20.32
CA GLY A 194 -2.73 18.90 -21.75
C GLY A 194 -1.59 18.16 -22.43
N ASN A 195 -0.49 17.88 -21.70
CA ASN A 195 0.62 17.06 -22.19
C ASN A 195 0.20 15.62 -22.60
N PHE A 196 -0.96 15.17 -22.15
CA PHE A 196 -1.55 13.87 -22.50
C PHE A 196 -2.75 14.01 -23.44
N GLY A 197 -3.01 15.21 -23.98
CA GLY A 197 -4.20 15.49 -24.79
C GLY A 197 -5.51 15.46 -24.00
N LEU A 198 -5.45 15.65 -22.69
CA LEU A 198 -6.61 15.63 -21.77
C LEU A 198 -7.09 17.05 -21.45
N ARG A 199 -8.36 17.16 -21.05
CA ARG A 199 -8.95 18.38 -20.50
C ARG A 199 -9.39 18.15 -19.05
N PRO A 200 -9.24 19.15 -18.16
CA PRO A 200 -9.70 19.07 -16.80
C PRO A 200 -11.20 18.72 -16.72
N GLY A 201 -11.54 17.76 -15.87
CA GLY A 201 -12.92 17.29 -15.69
C GLY A 201 -13.46 16.36 -16.78
N GLU A 202 -12.66 16.03 -17.80
CA GLU A 202 -13.11 15.22 -18.95
C GLU A 202 -12.44 13.85 -19.04
N PHE A 203 -11.96 13.27 -17.93
CA PHE A 203 -11.36 11.93 -17.91
C PHE A 203 -11.53 11.22 -16.57
N TYR A 204 -11.56 9.91 -16.62
CA TYR A 204 -11.47 9.03 -15.44
C TYR A 204 -10.02 8.63 -15.21
N LEU A 205 -9.58 8.59 -13.95
CA LEU A 205 -8.17 8.36 -13.62
C LEU A 205 -7.98 7.17 -12.68
N TYR A 206 -7.16 6.20 -13.10
CA TYR A 206 -6.65 5.15 -12.24
C TYR A 206 -5.14 5.23 -12.08
N VAL A 207 -4.67 5.68 -10.92
CA VAL A 207 -3.25 5.68 -10.58
C VAL A 207 -2.92 4.40 -9.82
N SER A 208 -2.01 3.60 -10.36
CA SER A 208 -1.48 2.37 -9.72
C SER A 208 -0.32 1.82 -10.54
N ILE A 209 0.57 1.03 -9.91
CA ILE A 209 1.48 0.19 -10.71
C ILE A 209 0.66 -0.76 -11.60
N LEU A 210 1.18 -1.09 -12.80
CA LEU A 210 0.53 -2.04 -13.67
C LEU A 210 0.93 -3.47 -13.27
N ASP A 211 0.00 -4.14 -12.57
CA ASP A 211 0.17 -5.52 -12.12
C ASP A 211 -1.19 -6.23 -12.06
N TYR A 212 -1.19 -7.55 -12.14
CA TYR A 212 -2.41 -8.38 -12.24
C TYR A 212 -3.45 -8.07 -11.17
N TYR A 213 -3.05 -7.95 -9.90
CA TYR A 213 -3.98 -7.66 -8.79
C TYR A 213 -4.51 -6.22 -8.76
N LYS A 214 -4.08 -5.38 -9.69
CA LYS A 214 -4.62 -4.02 -9.88
C LYS A 214 -5.73 -3.95 -10.94
N ALA A 215 -6.06 -5.07 -11.58
CA ALA A 215 -7.22 -5.26 -12.45
C ALA A 215 -7.37 -4.26 -13.61
N GLN A 216 -6.25 -3.72 -14.16
CA GLN A 216 -6.34 -2.79 -15.28
C GLN A 216 -6.90 -3.44 -16.56
N LEU A 217 -6.67 -4.75 -16.75
CA LEU A 217 -7.20 -5.47 -17.91
C LEU A 217 -8.72 -5.59 -17.84
N GLU A 218 -9.26 -5.80 -16.67
CA GLU A 218 -10.68 -5.78 -16.38
C GLU A 218 -11.29 -4.40 -16.66
N LEU A 219 -10.61 -3.32 -16.26
CA LEU A 219 -11.04 -1.95 -16.57
C LEU A 219 -11.05 -1.65 -18.06
N VAL A 220 -10.09 -2.16 -18.84
CA VAL A 220 -10.09 -2.01 -20.30
C VAL A 220 -11.37 -2.60 -20.91
N ARG A 221 -11.82 -3.74 -20.38
CA ARG A 221 -13.05 -4.39 -20.85
C ARG A 221 -14.31 -3.63 -20.45
N GLU A 222 -14.34 -3.08 -19.23
CA GLU A 222 -15.43 -2.20 -18.78
C GLU A 222 -15.53 -0.95 -19.65
N TRP A 223 -14.39 -0.36 -20.05
CA TRP A 223 -14.38 0.80 -20.95
C TRP A 223 -14.91 0.47 -22.34
N LYS A 224 -14.77 -0.78 -22.80
CA LYS A 224 -15.43 -1.23 -24.06
C LYS A 224 -16.95 -1.16 -23.91
N CYS A 225 -17.51 -1.64 -22.79
CA CYS A 225 -18.95 -1.55 -22.54
C CYS A 225 -19.46 -0.10 -22.49
N LEU A 226 -18.68 0.82 -21.94
CA LEU A 226 -18.99 2.25 -21.90
C LEU A 226 -18.87 2.89 -23.30
N SER A 227 -17.79 2.61 -24.02
CA SER A 227 -17.55 3.13 -25.37
C SER A 227 -18.65 2.71 -26.36
N ASP A 228 -19.13 1.46 -26.27
CA ASP A 228 -20.22 0.96 -27.12
C ASP A 228 -21.57 1.68 -26.87
N ARG A 229 -21.69 2.34 -25.70
CA ARG A 229 -22.85 3.16 -25.32
C ARG A 229 -22.62 4.66 -25.58
N GLY A 230 -21.53 5.02 -26.29
CA GLY A 230 -21.19 6.41 -26.60
C GLY A 230 -20.65 7.23 -25.42
N PHE A 231 -20.13 6.58 -24.37
CA PHE A 231 -19.57 7.28 -23.21
C PHE A 231 -18.35 8.14 -23.63
N PRO A 232 -18.36 9.46 -23.35
CA PRO A 232 -17.41 10.37 -23.96
C PRO A 232 -16.04 10.42 -23.27
N TYR A 233 -15.96 10.03 -22.00
CA TYR A 233 -14.76 10.26 -21.18
C TYR A 233 -13.77 9.11 -21.28
N PRO A 234 -12.48 9.38 -21.57
CA PRO A 234 -11.43 8.38 -21.60
C PRO A 234 -11.03 7.92 -20.19
N LEU A 235 -10.50 6.69 -20.10
CA LEU A 235 -9.80 6.17 -18.95
C LEU A 235 -8.29 6.44 -19.06
N VAL A 236 -7.73 7.05 -18.04
CA VAL A 236 -6.29 7.26 -17.92
C VAL A 236 -5.72 6.24 -16.92
N LEU A 237 -4.81 5.40 -17.38
CA LEU A 237 -4.05 4.45 -16.57
C LEU A 237 -2.65 5.02 -16.33
N ALA A 238 -2.42 5.55 -15.14
CA ALA A 238 -1.16 6.17 -14.74
C ALA A 238 -0.41 5.29 -13.75
N GLY A 239 0.87 5.04 -14.01
CA GLY A 239 1.70 4.31 -13.07
C GLY A 239 2.89 3.58 -13.69
N PHE A 240 3.75 3.06 -12.81
CA PHE A 240 4.94 2.36 -13.23
C PHE A 240 4.60 1.01 -13.92
N LEU A 241 5.25 0.75 -15.05
CA LEU A 241 5.09 -0.47 -15.85
C LEU A 241 5.83 -1.65 -15.20
N ASN A 242 5.29 -2.14 -14.09
CA ASN A 242 5.96 -3.10 -13.22
C ASN A 242 6.20 -4.46 -13.90
N ARG A 243 5.19 -4.95 -14.65
CA ARG A 243 5.22 -6.26 -15.29
C ARG A 243 5.09 -6.13 -16.80
N LYS A 244 6.18 -6.37 -17.50
CA LYS A 244 6.22 -6.26 -18.98
C LYS A 244 5.20 -7.18 -19.67
N ASP A 245 5.03 -8.41 -19.17
CA ASP A 245 4.06 -9.39 -19.68
C ASP A 245 2.61 -8.88 -19.53
N TYR A 246 2.28 -8.28 -18.39
CA TYR A 246 0.95 -7.74 -18.13
C TYR A 246 0.69 -6.46 -18.91
N VAL A 247 1.67 -5.57 -18.98
CA VAL A 247 1.59 -4.34 -19.80
C VAL A 247 1.34 -4.67 -21.26
N LYS A 248 2.03 -5.70 -21.79
CA LYS A 248 1.80 -6.18 -23.16
C LYS A 248 0.35 -6.64 -23.33
N LYS A 249 -0.19 -7.44 -22.41
CA LYS A 249 -1.59 -7.88 -22.46
C LYS A 249 -2.57 -6.72 -22.46
N ILE A 250 -2.34 -5.69 -21.64
CA ILE A 250 -3.18 -4.48 -21.61
C ILE A 250 -3.16 -3.78 -22.98
N ARG A 251 -1.98 -3.55 -23.58
CA ARG A 251 -1.86 -2.91 -24.90
C ARG A 251 -2.50 -3.73 -26.01
N ASP A 252 -2.28 -5.03 -26.01
CA ASP A 252 -2.87 -5.94 -26.99
C ASP A 252 -4.41 -5.92 -26.88
N GLU A 253 -4.96 -5.88 -25.66
CA GLU A 253 -6.41 -5.83 -25.42
C GLU A 253 -7.02 -4.48 -25.83
N ILE A 254 -6.35 -3.36 -25.52
CA ILE A 254 -6.77 -2.02 -25.97
C ILE A 254 -6.89 -2.01 -27.50
N LYS A 255 -5.86 -2.50 -28.21
CA LYS A 255 -5.86 -2.58 -29.67
C LYS A 255 -6.93 -3.53 -30.20
N ARG A 256 -7.07 -4.72 -29.60
CA ARG A 256 -8.08 -5.71 -30.00
C ARG A 256 -9.50 -5.17 -29.90
N LEU A 257 -9.76 -4.29 -28.92
CA LEU A 257 -11.08 -3.70 -28.66
C LEU A 257 -11.30 -2.34 -29.37
N GLY A 258 -10.28 -1.80 -30.07
CA GLY A 258 -10.37 -0.52 -30.76
C GLY A 258 -10.47 0.68 -29.82
N LEU A 259 -9.82 0.60 -28.64
CA LEU A 259 -9.94 1.61 -27.57
C LEU A 259 -8.73 2.55 -27.46
N GLU A 260 -7.88 2.65 -28.51
CA GLU A 260 -6.66 3.46 -28.46
C GLU A 260 -6.92 4.96 -28.21
N LYS A 261 -8.11 5.46 -28.55
CA LYS A 261 -8.55 6.84 -28.28
C LYS A 261 -9.23 6.99 -26.91
N GLN A 262 -9.72 5.89 -26.33
CA GLN A 262 -10.48 5.89 -25.08
C GLN A 262 -9.64 5.49 -23.86
N ILE A 263 -8.47 4.88 -24.05
CA ILE A 263 -7.60 4.48 -22.94
C ILE A 263 -6.19 5.01 -23.14
N ILE A 264 -5.74 5.81 -22.19
CA ILE A 264 -4.45 6.51 -22.23
C ILE A 264 -3.52 5.92 -21.17
N LEU A 265 -2.33 5.48 -21.59
CA LEU A 265 -1.28 4.99 -20.70
C LEU A 265 -0.22 6.08 -20.54
N THR A 266 -0.18 6.77 -19.41
CA THR A 266 0.77 7.88 -19.18
C THR A 266 2.17 7.43 -18.74
N GLY A 267 2.31 6.19 -18.25
CA GLY A 267 3.50 5.79 -17.49
C GLY A 267 3.48 6.34 -16.06
N ALA A 268 4.65 6.35 -15.43
CA ALA A 268 4.79 6.81 -14.05
C ALA A 268 4.69 8.34 -13.97
N ILE A 269 3.88 8.82 -13.05
CA ILE A 269 3.77 10.24 -12.67
C ILE A 269 4.55 10.43 -11.36
N PRO A 270 5.35 11.50 -11.24
CA PRO A 270 6.02 11.83 -9.98
C PRO A 270 5.03 11.97 -8.84
N ASN A 271 5.40 11.46 -7.65
CA ASN A 271 4.48 11.41 -6.52
C ASN A 271 3.97 12.80 -6.09
N GLY A 272 4.83 13.84 -6.21
CA GLY A 272 4.47 15.23 -5.91
C GLY A 272 3.41 15.82 -6.85
N ASP A 273 3.26 15.28 -8.06
CA ASP A 273 2.32 15.76 -9.08
C ASP A 273 0.94 15.08 -8.97
N LEU A 274 0.84 13.98 -8.21
CA LEU A 274 -0.39 13.21 -8.09
C LEU A 274 -1.58 14.01 -7.51
N PRO A 275 -1.41 14.88 -6.49
CA PRO A 275 -2.53 15.70 -6.00
C PRO A 275 -3.17 16.54 -7.09
N GLY A 276 -2.34 17.22 -7.90
CA GLY A 276 -2.83 18.00 -9.04
C GLY A 276 -3.49 17.15 -10.12
N PHE A 277 -2.98 15.96 -10.38
CA PHE A 277 -3.57 15.04 -11.33
C PHE A 277 -4.94 14.53 -10.87
N TYR A 278 -5.07 14.14 -9.59
CA TYR A 278 -6.37 13.77 -9.01
C TYR A 278 -7.38 14.92 -9.07
N ALA A 279 -6.95 16.14 -8.74
CA ALA A 279 -7.82 17.31 -8.74
C ALA A 279 -8.45 17.62 -10.12
N GLN A 280 -7.76 17.26 -11.20
CA GLN A 280 -8.23 17.52 -12.57
C GLN A 280 -9.06 16.39 -13.18
N ALA A 281 -9.12 15.22 -12.56
CA ALA A 281 -9.97 14.13 -13.02
C ALA A 281 -11.47 14.45 -12.83
N ARG A 282 -12.33 13.90 -13.69
CA ARG A 282 -13.78 13.87 -13.50
C ARG A 282 -14.14 12.98 -12.33
N ALA A 283 -13.59 11.77 -12.34
CA ALA A 283 -13.73 10.80 -11.27
C ALA A 283 -12.48 9.89 -11.22
N LEU A 284 -12.32 9.21 -10.10
CA LEU A 284 -11.21 8.32 -9.84
C LEU A 284 -11.70 6.86 -9.82
N VAL A 285 -10.83 5.94 -10.23
CA VAL A 285 -11.10 4.51 -10.15
C VAL A 285 -10.05 3.83 -9.28
N PHE A 286 -10.47 2.85 -8.48
CA PHE A 286 -9.59 1.98 -7.69
C PHE A 286 -10.08 0.54 -7.77
N ALA A 287 -9.55 -0.24 -8.71
CA ALA A 287 -10.02 -1.59 -9.05
C ALA A 287 -9.19 -2.72 -8.42
N SER A 288 -8.35 -2.42 -7.43
CA SER A 288 -7.45 -3.42 -6.84
C SER A 288 -8.21 -4.61 -6.25
N SER A 289 -7.74 -5.82 -6.55
CA SER A 289 -8.30 -7.08 -6.01
C SER A 289 -7.59 -7.59 -4.76
N CYS A 290 -6.49 -6.93 -4.35
CA CYS A 290 -5.73 -7.33 -3.18
C CYS A 290 -4.97 -6.14 -2.59
N GLU A 291 -5.32 -5.79 -1.36
CA GLU A 291 -4.61 -4.79 -0.56
C GLU A 291 -4.43 -5.28 0.89
N CYS A 292 -3.58 -4.59 1.64
CA CYS A 292 -3.44 -4.80 3.09
C CYS A 292 -3.87 -3.55 3.86
N CYS A 293 -3.42 -2.38 3.42
CA CYS A 293 -3.94 -1.05 3.73
C CYS A 293 -3.81 -0.24 2.44
N PRO A 294 -4.91 0.20 1.85
CA PRO A 294 -4.90 0.78 0.52
C PRO A 294 -4.52 2.27 0.55
N ASN A 295 -3.23 2.59 0.78
CA ASN A 295 -2.76 3.98 0.84
C ASN A 295 -3.19 4.80 -0.38
N ILE A 296 -3.09 4.20 -1.59
CA ILE A 296 -3.52 4.85 -2.83
C ILE A 296 -5.04 5.14 -2.83
N LEU A 297 -5.85 4.34 -2.14
CA LEU A 297 -7.28 4.63 -1.94
C LEU A 297 -7.45 5.90 -1.10
N LEU A 298 -6.77 5.98 0.05
CA LEU A 298 -6.80 7.18 0.92
C LEU A 298 -6.32 8.43 0.16
N GLU A 299 -5.26 8.31 -0.64
CA GLU A 299 -4.75 9.38 -1.50
C GLU A 299 -5.81 9.86 -2.51
N LYS A 300 -6.56 8.94 -3.13
CA LYS A 300 -7.65 9.27 -4.05
C LYS A 300 -8.83 9.93 -3.32
N MET A 301 -9.25 9.35 -2.21
CA MET A 301 -10.34 9.85 -1.37
C MET A 301 -10.06 11.29 -0.92
N SER A 302 -8.81 11.61 -0.55
CA SER A 302 -8.43 12.94 -0.08
C SER A 302 -8.62 14.05 -1.12
N SER A 303 -8.65 13.71 -2.39
CA SER A 303 -8.90 14.69 -3.47
C SER A 303 -10.33 15.27 -3.47
N GLY A 304 -11.28 14.59 -2.83
CA GLY A 304 -12.70 14.97 -2.86
C GLY A 304 -13.39 14.71 -4.19
N LYS A 305 -12.74 13.97 -5.10
CA LYS A 305 -13.34 13.55 -6.37
C LYS A 305 -14.21 12.32 -6.18
N PRO A 306 -15.28 12.16 -6.98
CA PRO A 306 -16.05 10.92 -7.02
C PRO A 306 -15.12 9.72 -7.23
N LEU A 307 -15.36 8.62 -6.51
CA LEU A 307 -14.48 7.47 -6.54
C LEU A 307 -15.26 6.18 -6.75
N PHE A 308 -14.90 5.45 -7.80
CA PHE A 308 -15.36 4.08 -8.05
C PHE A 308 -14.33 3.10 -7.50
N CYS A 309 -14.71 2.30 -6.52
CA CYS A 309 -13.80 1.43 -5.78
C CYS A 309 -14.25 -0.03 -5.85
N SER A 310 -13.31 -0.97 -5.97
CA SER A 310 -13.65 -2.38 -5.83
C SER A 310 -14.22 -2.68 -4.43
N ASP A 311 -15.21 -3.56 -4.37
CA ASP A 311 -15.86 -4.04 -3.14
C ASP A 311 -15.03 -5.06 -2.35
N ILE A 312 -13.81 -5.34 -2.82
CA ILE A 312 -12.93 -6.36 -2.23
C ILE A 312 -12.31 -5.84 -0.92
N PRO A 313 -12.37 -6.60 0.19
CA PRO A 313 -11.68 -6.21 1.41
C PRO A 313 -10.17 -6.03 1.22
N PRO A 314 -9.54 -5.02 1.86
CA PRO A 314 -10.09 -4.17 2.91
C PRO A 314 -10.71 -2.84 2.42
N MET A 315 -10.97 -2.65 1.13
CA MET A 315 -11.42 -1.35 0.62
C MET A 315 -12.66 -0.80 1.34
N PRO A 316 -13.73 -1.61 1.60
CA PRO A 316 -14.88 -1.12 2.35
C PRO A 316 -14.59 -0.73 3.81
N GLU A 317 -13.54 -1.29 4.43
CA GLU A 317 -13.10 -0.88 5.78
C GLU A 317 -12.61 0.59 5.81
N PHE A 318 -12.05 1.07 4.70
CA PHE A 318 -11.47 2.42 4.60
C PHE A 318 -12.39 3.43 3.90
N GLY A 319 -13.18 2.95 2.97
CA GLY A 319 -14.06 3.80 2.18
C GLY A 319 -15.46 3.96 2.76
N GLU A 320 -15.85 3.07 3.68
CA GLU A 320 -17.20 3.03 4.27
C GLU A 320 -18.29 3.13 3.20
N ASP A 321 -19.13 4.16 3.25
CA ASP A 321 -20.23 4.46 2.33
C ASP A 321 -19.87 5.47 1.22
N ALA A 322 -18.62 5.97 1.21
CA ALA A 322 -18.24 7.06 0.33
C ALA A 322 -17.99 6.68 -1.13
N PRO A 323 -17.28 5.58 -1.48
CA PRO A 323 -17.09 5.19 -2.87
C PRO A 323 -18.33 4.54 -3.49
N PHE A 324 -18.46 4.66 -4.81
CA PHE A 324 -19.33 3.80 -5.60
C PHE A 324 -18.66 2.43 -5.75
N TYR A 325 -19.14 1.45 -5.00
CA TYR A 325 -18.52 0.12 -5.00
C TYR A 325 -18.96 -0.70 -6.21
N PHE A 326 -17.99 -1.45 -6.77
CA PHE A 326 -18.22 -2.40 -7.86
C PHE A 326 -17.39 -3.67 -7.66
N SER A 327 -17.87 -4.78 -8.21
CA SER A 327 -17.12 -6.02 -8.25
C SER A 327 -16.16 -6.03 -9.46
N PRO A 328 -14.83 -6.12 -9.27
CA PRO A 328 -13.89 -6.22 -10.39
C PRO A 328 -13.96 -7.56 -11.12
N TYR A 329 -14.77 -8.47 -10.61
CA TYR A 329 -14.96 -9.83 -11.15
C TYR A 329 -16.28 -10.03 -11.89
N GLU A 330 -17.17 -9.05 -11.84
CA GLU A 330 -18.47 -9.06 -12.49
C GLU A 330 -18.45 -8.12 -13.70
N PRO A 331 -18.39 -8.68 -14.93
CA PRO A 331 -18.39 -7.86 -16.14
C PRO A 331 -19.63 -6.99 -16.24
N GLY A 332 -19.45 -5.72 -16.55
CA GLY A 332 -20.53 -4.75 -16.70
C GLY A 332 -20.94 -4.05 -15.39
N ASP A 333 -20.46 -4.47 -14.21
CA ASP A 333 -20.85 -3.85 -12.95
C ASP A 333 -20.27 -2.43 -12.81
N LEU A 334 -18.98 -2.23 -13.09
CA LEU A 334 -18.38 -0.89 -13.07
C LEU A 334 -19.04 0.03 -14.10
N SER A 335 -19.22 -0.44 -15.33
CA SER A 335 -19.82 0.39 -16.39
C SER A 335 -21.25 0.81 -16.06
N ARG A 336 -22.05 -0.07 -15.46
CA ARG A 336 -23.38 0.25 -14.94
C ARG A 336 -23.30 1.31 -13.84
N LYS A 337 -22.45 1.11 -12.83
CA LYS A 337 -22.27 2.06 -11.71
C LYS A 337 -21.81 3.45 -12.19
N ILE A 338 -20.96 3.52 -13.21
CA ILE A 338 -20.53 4.78 -13.80
C ILE A 338 -21.73 5.49 -14.48
N LEU A 339 -22.49 4.78 -15.31
CA LEU A 339 -23.64 5.37 -15.99
C LEU A 339 -24.72 5.81 -15.02
N ASP A 340 -25.00 5.03 -13.99
CA ASP A 340 -25.95 5.37 -12.94
C ASP A 340 -25.51 6.66 -12.20
N ALA A 341 -24.24 6.73 -11.76
CA ALA A 341 -23.71 7.89 -11.06
C ALA A 341 -23.64 9.15 -11.94
N GLU A 342 -23.32 9.02 -13.23
CA GLU A 342 -23.30 10.14 -14.16
C GLU A 342 -24.71 10.76 -14.40
N SER A 343 -25.79 10.05 -14.07
CA SER A 343 -27.14 10.59 -14.12
C SER A 343 -27.45 11.57 -12.97
N ASP A 344 -26.67 11.54 -11.87
CA ASP A 344 -26.77 12.51 -10.74
C ASP A 344 -25.37 13.06 -10.38
N PRO A 345 -24.87 14.08 -11.08
CA PRO A 345 -23.60 14.72 -10.76
C PRO A 345 -23.52 15.31 -9.36
N ALA A 346 -24.66 15.71 -8.77
CA ALA A 346 -24.69 16.23 -7.41
C ALA A 346 -24.44 15.12 -6.38
N GLU A 347 -24.96 13.92 -6.61
CA GLU A 347 -24.65 12.75 -5.80
C GLU A 347 -23.17 12.38 -5.91
N MET A 348 -22.62 12.37 -7.12
CA MET A 348 -21.19 12.13 -7.32
C MET A 348 -20.32 13.07 -6.47
N LEU A 349 -20.64 14.35 -6.44
CA LEU A 349 -19.89 15.33 -5.64
C LEU A 349 -20.05 15.08 -4.14
N ARG A 350 -21.24 14.77 -3.64
CA ARG A 350 -21.46 14.43 -2.22
C ARG A 350 -20.61 13.21 -1.80
N HIS A 351 -20.57 12.17 -2.62
CA HIS A 351 -19.73 10.99 -2.40
C HIS A 351 -18.23 11.35 -2.37
N GLY A 352 -17.79 12.24 -3.25
CA GLY A 352 -16.40 12.72 -3.27
C GLY A 352 -16.04 13.46 -1.98
N GLU A 353 -16.89 14.40 -1.51
CA GLU A 353 -16.65 15.12 -0.25
C GLU A 353 -16.66 14.17 0.95
N ARG A 354 -17.60 13.23 1.01
CA ARG A 354 -17.64 12.21 2.07
C ARG A 354 -16.36 11.36 2.08
N ALA A 355 -15.86 10.98 0.91
CA ALA A 355 -14.58 10.25 0.79
C ALA A 355 -13.41 11.06 1.37
N ARG A 356 -13.37 12.37 1.10
CA ARG A 356 -12.35 13.26 1.67
C ARG A 356 -12.43 13.35 3.18
N GLU A 357 -13.61 13.53 3.75
CA GLU A 357 -13.80 13.56 5.20
C GLU A 357 -13.19 12.32 5.85
N LEU A 358 -13.51 11.14 5.34
CA LEU A 358 -12.98 9.86 5.84
C LEU A 358 -11.45 9.78 5.69
N ALA A 359 -10.91 10.15 4.54
CA ALA A 359 -9.46 10.09 4.32
C ALA A 359 -8.67 10.97 5.29
N LEU A 360 -9.20 12.14 5.65
CA LEU A 360 -8.54 13.08 6.55
C LEU A 360 -8.49 12.61 8.01
N THR A 361 -9.31 11.62 8.40
CA THR A 361 -9.22 10.98 9.73
C THR A 361 -7.98 10.11 9.89
N HIS A 362 -7.40 9.66 8.79
CA HIS A 362 -6.22 8.80 8.78
C HIS A 362 -4.93 9.64 8.77
N THR A 363 -4.34 9.89 9.95
CA THR A 363 -3.11 10.69 10.06
C THR A 363 -1.89 9.83 10.36
N TRP A 364 -0.72 10.19 9.79
CA TRP A 364 0.54 9.55 10.16
C TRP A 364 0.92 9.84 11.60
N LYS A 365 0.54 10.99 12.14
CA LYS A 365 0.78 11.36 13.55
C LYS A 365 0.13 10.34 14.49
N ASP A 366 -1.16 10.04 14.27
CA ASP A 366 -1.87 9.06 15.10
C ASP A 366 -1.39 7.64 14.85
N SER A 367 -1.13 7.27 13.60
CA SER A 367 -0.57 5.96 13.25
C SER A 367 0.76 5.70 13.97
N VAL A 368 1.67 6.67 13.97
CA VAL A 368 2.98 6.54 14.62
C VAL A 368 2.87 6.58 16.13
N LYS A 369 2.06 7.49 16.69
CA LYS A 369 1.79 7.55 18.12
C LYS A 369 1.27 6.21 18.64
N ASN A 370 0.24 5.67 18.00
CA ASN A 370 -0.35 4.38 18.39
C ASN A 370 0.64 3.22 18.24
N ALA A 371 1.47 3.25 17.18
CA ALA A 371 2.50 2.23 17.00
C ALA A 371 3.59 2.30 18.08
N LEU A 372 4.07 3.49 18.41
CA LEU A 372 5.06 3.69 19.48
C LEU A 372 4.50 3.28 20.85
N THR A 373 3.27 3.67 21.17
CA THR A 373 2.56 3.24 22.38
C THR A 373 2.51 1.72 22.45
N TYR A 374 1.98 1.06 21.44
CA TYR A 374 1.87 -0.40 21.40
C TYR A 374 3.23 -1.13 21.47
N ILE A 375 4.28 -0.56 20.90
CA ILE A 375 5.64 -1.11 20.94
C ILE A 375 6.24 -1.00 22.35
N THR A 376 5.94 0.08 23.09
CA THR A 376 6.56 0.40 24.38
C THR A 376 5.74 -0.03 25.61
N GLU A 377 4.43 -0.24 25.48
CA GLU A 377 3.60 -0.80 26.57
C GLU A 377 4.13 -2.15 27.07
N ASN A 378 3.96 -2.41 28.39
CA ASN A 378 4.40 -3.65 29.05
C ASN A 378 3.49 -4.84 28.76
#